data_8cb4c6760e8b1a2ba5281231b51789b6
#
_entry.id   8cb4c6760e8b1a2ba5281231b51789b6
#
_cell.length_a   1.000
_cell.length_b   1.000
_cell.length_c   1.000
_cell.angle_alpha   90.00
_cell.angle_beta   90.00
_cell.angle_gamma   90.00
#
_symmetry.space_group_name_H-M   'P 1'
#
loop_
_entity.id
_entity.type
_entity.pdbx_description
1 polymer ?
#
loop_
_entity_poly.entity_id
_entity_poly.type
_entity_poly.pdbx_seq_one_letter_code
_entity_poly.pdbx_strand_id
1 'polypeptide(L)'
;MVAANALLIGFEDCDHCRNALSVLKSKGFNTSVCWASKRRKSPIPQMIKDWSGDYIFHLKSYYILPKKVIESAKNGVINFHPSPPRYPGSGGINRGLYNDDKISGVTVHYMNEKVDNGSIICFYKTDIEKQDNVEKLLSKVHKLQYDAFCDIIEKIVSNGAKFVASMSKNYDEEPWGEKTGRIKDIDQMEIVTESTSKEELERVIRATSIGAFGPKIILHNKIFRLSGE
;
A
#
# COMPACT_ATOMS: atom_id res chain seq x y z
N MET A 1 -16.15 -1.00 -28.54
CA MET A 1 -16.56 -0.79 -27.14
C MET A 1 -16.19 0.63 -26.74
N VAL A 2 -17.04 1.34 -25.97
CA VAL A 2 -16.70 2.67 -25.44
C VAL A 2 -15.56 2.48 -24.44
N ALA A 3 -14.50 3.29 -24.56
CA ALA A 3 -13.37 3.24 -23.65
C ALA A 3 -13.83 3.53 -22.22
N ALA A 4 -13.44 2.69 -21.26
CA ALA A 4 -13.75 2.92 -19.86
C ALA A 4 -13.00 4.16 -19.33
N ASN A 5 -13.68 5.01 -18.57
CA ASN A 5 -13.07 6.17 -17.95
C ASN A 5 -12.39 5.77 -16.63
N ALA A 6 -11.13 6.10 -16.46
CA ALA A 6 -10.35 5.78 -15.29
C ALA A 6 -9.66 7.02 -14.72
N LEU A 7 -9.57 7.09 -13.39
CA LEU A 7 -8.68 8.00 -12.67
C LEU A 7 -7.56 7.19 -12.01
N LEU A 8 -6.32 7.52 -12.33
CA LEU A 8 -5.16 7.00 -11.60
C LEU A 8 -4.73 8.01 -10.54
N ILE A 9 -4.60 7.56 -9.30
CA ILE A 9 -4.02 8.34 -8.20
C ILE A 9 -2.69 7.70 -7.81
N GLY A 10 -1.60 8.43 -7.92
CA GLY A 10 -0.26 7.94 -7.65
C GLY A 10 0.75 9.05 -7.42
N PHE A 11 2.03 8.72 -7.23
CA PHE A 11 3.12 9.70 -7.11
C PHE A 11 3.82 9.92 -8.46
N GLU A 12 4.04 11.18 -8.83
CA GLU A 12 4.65 11.55 -10.11
C GLU A 12 6.09 11.05 -10.25
N ASP A 13 6.87 11.11 -9.19
CA ASP A 13 8.26 10.68 -9.15
C ASP A 13 8.43 9.16 -8.90
N CYS A 14 7.36 8.40 -9.00
CA CYS A 14 7.37 6.94 -8.92
C CYS A 14 7.25 6.33 -10.33
N ASP A 15 8.32 5.66 -10.79
CA ASP A 15 8.33 4.99 -12.10
C ASP A 15 7.16 4.01 -12.26
N HIS A 16 6.85 3.23 -11.24
CA HIS A 16 5.71 2.32 -11.28
C HIS A 16 4.38 3.04 -11.52
N CYS A 17 4.19 4.25 -10.93
CA CYS A 17 2.97 5.02 -11.16
C CYS A 17 2.92 5.60 -12.59
N ARG A 18 4.05 6.08 -13.13
CA ARG A 18 4.13 6.56 -14.52
C ARG A 18 3.90 5.41 -15.52
N ASN A 19 4.50 4.25 -15.24
CA ASN A 19 4.29 3.06 -16.07
C ASN A 19 2.84 2.56 -15.99
N ALA A 20 2.20 2.61 -14.82
CA ALA A 20 0.78 2.28 -14.66
C ALA A 20 -0.13 3.17 -15.50
N LEU A 21 0.17 4.49 -15.60
CA LEU A 21 -0.54 5.39 -16.51
C LEU A 21 -0.41 4.96 -17.97
N SER A 22 0.80 4.56 -18.38
CA SER A 22 1.07 4.07 -19.73
C SER A 22 0.33 2.78 -20.02
N VAL A 23 0.27 1.86 -19.05
CA VAL A 23 -0.51 0.61 -19.16
C VAL A 23 -2.00 0.91 -19.36
N LEU A 24 -2.62 1.77 -18.56
CA LEU A 24 -4.03 2.13 -18.71
C LEU A 24 -4.32 2.66 -20.11
N LYS A 25 -3.50 3.61 -20.60
CA LYS A 25 -3.64 4.19 -21.94
C LYS A 25 -3.49 3.13 -23.04
N SER A 26 -2.48 2.25 -22.95
CA SER A 26 -2.24 1.19 -23.94
C SER A 26 -3.36 0.15 -23.98
N LYS A 27 -4.05 -0.06 -22.85
CA LYS A 27 -5.21 -0.95 -22.73
C LYS A 27 -6.53 -0.28 -23.10
N GLY A 28 -6.51 0.95 -23.62
CA GLY A 28 -7.67 1.64 -24.16
C GLY A 28 -8.54 2.37 -23.13
N PHE A 29 -8.05 2.60 -21.90
CA PHE A 29 -8.75 3.45 -20.93
C PHE A 29 -8.63 4.93 -21.31
N ASN A 30 -9.75 5.65 -21.21
CA ASN A 30 -9.72 7.10 -21.17
C ASN A 30 -9.29 7.54 -19.77
N THR A 31 -8.00 7.90 -19.61
CA THR A 31 -7.37 8.00 -18.29
C THR A 31 -7.08 9.44 -17.92
N SER A 32 -7.67 9.89 -16.80
CA SER A 32 -7.23 11.04 -16.02
C SER A 32 -6.17 10.61 -14.98
N VAL A 33 -5.28 11.51 -14.60
CA VAL A 33 -4.29 11.23 -13.55
C VAL A 33 -4.27 12.35 -12.53
N CYS A 34 -4.18 11.97 -11.26
CA CYS A 34 -3.87 12.89 -10.16
C CYS A 34 -2.56 12.47 -9.50
N TRP A 35 -1.53 13.30 -9.67
CA TRP A 35 -0.29 13.12 -8.93
C TRP A 35 -0.47 13.58 -7.48
N ALA A 36 -0.43 12.63 -6.57
CA ALA A 36 -0.70 12.86 -5.16
C ALA A 36 0.48 13.55 -4.48
N SER A 37 0.18 14.38 -3.49
CA SER A 37 1.21 14.92 -2.59
C SER A 37 1.81 13.81 -1.72
N LYS A 38 3.13 13.78 -1.60
CA LYS A 38 3.86 12.93 -0.63
C LYS A 38 3.69 13.40 0.82
N ARG A 39 3.15 14.60 1.04
CA ARG A 39 2.85 15.09 2.38
C ARG A 39 1.59 14.41 2.90
N ARG A 40 1.71 13.70 4.00
CA ARG A 40 0.56 13.12 4.71
C ARG A 40 -0.41 14.23 5.16
N LYS A 41 -1.70 13.92 5.17
CA LYS A 41 -2.78 14.87 5.51
C LYS A 41 -2.91 16.06 4.55
N SER A 42 -2.34 16.00 3.36
CA SER A 42 -2.64 16.99 2.32
C SER A 42 -4.13 16.94 1.95
N PRO A 43 -4.75 18.09 1.66
CA PRO A 43 -6.14 18.12 1.22
C PRO A 43 -6.26 17.37 -0.12
N ILE A 44 -7.40 16.69 -0.30
CA ILE A 44 -7.72 16.01 -1.56
C ILE A 44 -7.96 17.08 -2.63
N PRO A 45 -7.25 17.01 -3.77
CA PRO A 45 -7.44 17.95 -4.88
C PRO A 45 -8.89 17.98 -5.39
N GLN A 46 -9.32 19.16 -5.86
CA GLN A 46 -10.69 19.35 -6.33
C GLN A 46 -11.01 18.43 -7.52
N MET A 47 -10.02 18.20 -8.40
CA MET A 47 -10.20 17.28 -9.53
C MET A 47 -10.61 15.86 -9.12
N ILE A 48 -10.18 15.35 -7.97
CA ILE A 48 -10.62 14.04 -7.46
C ILE A 48 -12.06 14.12 -6.95
N LYS A 49 -12.41 15.23 -6.26
CA LYS A 49 -13.75 15.42 -5.69
C LYS A 49 -14.83 15.55 -6.75
N ASP A 50 -14.49 16.11 -7.91
CA ASP A 50 -15.41 16.37 -9.03
C ASP A 50 -15.39 15.26 -10.07
N TRP A 51 -14.46 14.30 -9.95
CA TRP A 51 -14.32 13.22 -10.92
C TRP A 51 -15.46 12.21 -10.82
N SER A 52 -15.90 11.71 -11.97
CA SER A 52 -16.81 10.57 -12.09
C SER A 52 -16.48 9.74 -13.31
N GLY A 53 -16.60 8.43 -13.20
CA GLY A 53 -16.27 7.52 -14.29
C GLY A 53 -16.46 6.06 -13.93
N ASP A 54 -15.67 5.19 -14.55
CA ASP A 54 -15.84 3.76 -14.35
C ASP A 54 -14.95 3.20 -13.22
N TYR A 55 -13.70 3.66 -13.12
CA TYR A 55 -12.74 3.17 -12.12
C TYR A 55 -11.89 4.29 -11.53
N ILE A 56 -11.59 4.20 -10.25
CA ILE A 56 -10.45 4.89 -9.63
C ILE A 56 -9.44 3.82 -9.23
N PHE A 57 -8.21 3.94 -9.73
CA PHE A 57 -7.08 3.13 -9.33
C PHE A 57 -6.20 3.92 -8.36
N HIS A 58 -6.14 3.46 -7.10
CA HIS A 58 -5.37 4.09 -6.04
C HIS A 58 -4.09 3.27 -5.82
N LEU A 59 -3.01 3.62 -6.56
CA LEU A 59 -1.80 2.82 -6.58
C LEU A 59 -0.81 3.20 -5.49
N LYS A 60 -0.57 4.49 -5.31
CA LYS A 60 0.27 5.04 -4.22
C LYS A 60 -0.24 6.42 -3.88
N SER A 61 -0.77 6.61 -2.67
CA SER A 61 -1.18 7.92 -2.18
C SER A 61 -1.51 7.84 -0.69
N TYR A 62 -1.52 8.99 -0.04
CA TYR A 62 -1.94 9.12 1.35
C TYR A 62 -3.36 9.68 1.49
N TYR A 63 -4.10 9.82 0.38
CA TYR A 63 -5.47 10.33 0.42
C TYR A 63 -6.42 9.26 0.95
N ILE A 64 -7.21 9.62 1.97
CA ILE A 64 -8.37 8.84 2.42
C ILE A 64 -9.57 9.42 1.68
N LEU A 65 -10.10 8.66 0.74
CA LEU A 65 -11.16 9.14 -0.14
C LEU A 65 -12.51 9.17 0.61
N PRO A 66 -13.26 10.31 0.55
CA PRO A 66 -14.58 10.38 1.15
C PRO A 66 -15.59 9.55 0.34
N LYS A 67 -16.69 9.16 0.99
CA LYS A 67 -17.76 8.33 0.43
C LYS A 67 -18.21 8.80 -0.96
N LYS A 68 -18.49 10.10 -1.10
CA LYS A 68 -18.92 10.71 -2.38
C LYS A 68 -17.94 10.41 -3.54
N VAL A 69 -16.62 10.43 -3.28
CA VAL A 69 -15.61 10.11 -4.29
C VAL A 69 -15.57 8.61 -4.58
N ILE A 70 -15.70 7.78 -3.55
CA ILE A 70 -15.75 6.32 -3.73
C ILE A 70 -16.95 5.93 -4.59
N GLU A 71 -18.11 6.51 -4.33
CA GLU A 71 -19.36 6.26 -5.06
C GLU A 71 -19.38 6.85 -6.49
N SER A 72 -18.45 7.75 -6.83
CA SER A 72 -18.36 8.33 -8.19
C SER A 72 -17.76 7.38 -9.22
N ALA A 73 -17.14 6.28 -8.77
CA ALA A 73 -16.59 5.22 -9.62
C ALA A 73 -17.60 4.07 -9.75
N LYS A 74 -18.21 3.91 -10.93
CA LYS A 74 -19.27 2.91 -11.18
C LYS A 74 -18.88 1.47 -10.89
N ASN A 75 -17.62 1.12 -11.18
CA ASN A 75 -17.07 -0.21 -10.96
C ASN A 75 -16.13 -0.24 -9.72
N GLY A 76 -16.13 0.84 -8.94
CA GLY A 76 -15.44 0.95 -7.67
C GLY A 76 -14.06 1.58 -7.73
N VAL A 77 -13.52 1.82 -6.54
CA VAL A 77 -12.16 2.30 -6.31
C VAL A 77 -11.32 1.10 -5.90
N ILE A 78 -10.28 0.79 -6.66
CA ILE A 78 -9.37 -0.33 -6.39
C ILE A 78 -8.07 0.21 -5.82
N ASN A 79 -7.74 -0.24 -4.61
CA ASN A 79 -6.46 0.07 -3.95
C ASN A 79 -5.52 -1.14 -4.00
N PHE A 80 -4.23 -0.84 -4.12
CA PHE A 80 -3.14 -1.80 -4.12
C PHE A 80 -2.31 -1.58 -2.85
N HIS A 81 -2.74 -2.17 -1.76
CA HIS A 81 -2.12 -2.00 -0.44
C HIS A 81 -0.83 -2.84 -0.35
N PRO A 82 0.36 -2.21 -0.15
CA PRO A 82 1.65 -2.92 -0.15
C PRO A 82 1.90 -3.66 1.17
N SER A 83 0.99 -4.54 1.55
CA SER A 83 1.04 -5.35 2.76
C SER A 83 0.07 -6.53 2.70
N PRO A 84 0.29 -7.60 3.49
CA PRO A 84 -0.71 -8.65 3.67
C PRO A 84 -1.99 -8.12 4.33
N PRO A 85 -3.13 -8.81 4.13
CA PRO A 85 -4.41 -8.42 4.75
C PRO A 85 -4.33 -8.26 6.27
N ARG A 86 -3.57 -9.10 6.97
CA ARG A 86 -3.39 -9.03 8.44
C ARG A 86 -2.77 -7.73 8.94
N TYR A 87 -2.21 -6.90 8.05
CA TYR A 87 -1.58 -5.64 8.39
C TYR A 87 -2.22 -4.44 7.66
N PRO A 88 -3.49 -4.12 7.92
CA PRO A 88 -4.09 -2.91 7.37
C PRO A 88 -3.39 -1.65 7.91
N GLY A 89 -3.42 -0.56 7.13
CA GLY A 89 -2.83 0.72 7.49
C GLY A 89 -1.33 0.81 7.25
N SER A 90 -0.64 1.59 8.06
CA SER A 90 0.79 1.86 7.89
C SER A 90 1.68 0.82 8.58
N GLY A 91 2.88 0.63 8.03
CA GLY A 91 3.93 -0.17 8.66
C GLY A 91 3.77 -1.68 8.52
N GLY A 92 3.04 -2.17 7.52
CA GLY A 92 2.89 -3.60 7.29
C GLY A 92 4.21 -4.32 7.04
N ILE A 93 5.11 -3.70 6.26
CA ILE A 93 6.48 -4.21 6.03
C ILE A 93 7.25 -4.32 7.35
N ASN A 94 7.22 -3.26 8.16
CA ASN A 94 7.91 -3.21 9.45
C ASN A 94 7.38 -4.31 10.39
N ARG A 95 6.04 -4.43 10.49
CA ARG A 95 5.40 -5.44 11.34
C ARG A 95 5.71 -6.87 10.90
N GLY A 96 5.70 -7.12 9.58
CA GLY A 96 6.05 -8.45 9.04
C GLY A 96 7.50 -8.85 9.37
N LEU A 97 8.45 -7.92 9.20
CA LEU A 97 9.85 -8.15 9.55
C LEU A 97 10.06 -8.33 11.06
N TYR A 98 9.40 -7.51 11.88
CA TYR A 98 9.48 -7.58 13.33
C TYR A 98 8.91 -8.89 13.88
N ASN A 99 7.83 -9.39 13.29
CA ASN A 99 7.17 -10.64 13.70
C ASN A 99 7.79 -11.90 13.10
N ASP A 100 8.89 -11.77 12.33
CA ASP A 100 9.50 -12.89 11.61
C ASP A 100 8.53 -13.66 10.68
N ASP A 101 7.60 -12.93 10.08
CA ASP A 101 6.69 -13.50 9.10
C ASP A 101 7.48 -14.08 7.92
N LYS A 102 6.92 -15.11 7.28
CA LYS A 102 7.54 -15.73 6.11
C LYS A 102 7.01 -15.16 4.81
N ILE A 103 5.82 -14.58 4.84
CA ILE A 103 5.10 -14.07 3.66
C ILE A 103 4.73 -12.61 3.88
N SER A 104 5.06 -11.80 2.89
CA SER A 104 4.56 -10.44 2.68
C SER A 104 3.79 -10.38 1.35
N GLY A 105 3.43 -9.18 0.89
CA GLY A 105 2.80 -9.05 -0.42
C GLY A 105 1.98 -7.79 -0.61
N VAL A 106 1.00 -7.90 -1.52
CA VAL A 106 0.12 -6.81 -1.91
C VAL A 106 -1.33 -7.26 -1.83
N THR A 107 -2.12 -6.60 -1.03
CA THR A 107 -3.57 -6.80 -0.96
C THR A 107 -4.26 -5.85 -1.93
N VAL A 108 -4.93 -6.41 -2.93
CA VAL A 108 -5.78 -5.64 -3.83
C VAL A 108 -7.22 -5.70 -3.31
N HIS A 109 -7.83 -4.54 -3.12
CA HIS A 109 -9.16 -4.48 -2.53
C HIS A 109 -9.99 -3.31 -3.05
N TYR A 110 -11.29 -3.42 -3.01
CA TYR A 110 -12.18 -2.28 -3.14
C TYR A 110 -12.07 -1.37 -1.93
N MET A 111 -11.98 -0.06 -2.16
CA MET A 111 -11.97 0.90 -1.04
C MET A 111 -13.37 1.12 -0.48
N ASN A 112 -13.42 1.34 0.81
CA ASN A 112 -14.56 1.92 1.54
C ASN A 112 -14.08 3.12 2.36
N GLU A 113 -14.91 3.67 3.22
CA GLU A 113 -14.60 4.85 4.05
C GLU A 113 -13.55 4.57 5.15
N LYS A 114 -13.24 3.29 5.42
CA LYS A 114 -12.23 2.89 6.41
C LYS A 114 -10.92 2.57 5.71
N VAL A 115 -9.81 2.83 6.39
CA VAL A 115 -8.48 2.53 5.86
C VAL A 115 -8.29 1.02 5.78
N ASP A 116 -7.94 0.52 4.59
CA ASP A 116 -7.64 -0.88 4.29
C ASP A 116 -8.61 -1.86 4.98
N ASN A 117 -9.90 -1.73 4.63
CA ASN A 117 -10.99 -2.50 5.25
C ASN A 117 -12.09 -2.89 4.25
N GLY A 118 -11.93 -2.52 2.99
CA GLY A 118 -12.90 -2.88 1.95
C GLY A 118 -12.75 -4.33 1.49
N SER A 119 -13.67 -4.79 0.65
CA SER A 119 -13.70 -6.18 0.16
C SER A 119 -12.43 -6.51 -0.61
N ILE A 120 -11.70 -7.54 -0.16
CA ILE A 120 -10.45 -7.98 -0.79
C ILE A 120 -10.78 -8.64 -2.13
N ILE A 121 -10.03 -8.30 -3.18
CA ILE A 121 -10.13 -8.90 -4.51
C ILE A 121 -9.17 -10.09 -4.60
N CYS A 122 -7.93 -9.88 -4.19
CA CYS A 122 -6.89 -10.91 -4.16
C CYS A 122 -5.69 -10.47 -3.32
N PHE A 123 -4.86 -11.44 -2.94
CA PHE A 123 -3.60 -11.21 -2.24
C PHE A 123 -2.45 -11.80 -3.06
N TYR A 124 -1.56 -10.94 -3.54
CA TYR A 124 -0.31 -11.32 -4.22
C TYR A 124 0.78 -11.51 -3.18
N LYS A 125 1.39 -12.68 -3.15
CA LYS A 125 2.35 -13.10 -2.11
C LYS A 125 3.79 -12.98 -2.60
N THR A 126 4.69 -12.67 -1.68
CA THR A 126 6.15 -12.77 -1.85
C THR A 126 6.78 -13.26 -0.55
N ASP A 127 7.84 -14.05 -0.67
CA ASP A 127 8.56 -14.54 0.51
C ASP A 127 9.37 -13.42 1.17
N ILE A 128 9.43 -13.49 2.50
CA ILE A 128 10.36 -12.71 3.32
C ILE A 128 11.59 -13.59 3.57
N GLU A 129 12.70 -13.22 2.98
CA GLU A 129 13.95 -13.94 3.13
C GLU A 129 14.69 -13.50 4.39
N LYS A 130 15.59 -14.36 4.91
CA LYS A 130 16.34 -14.08 6.13
C LYS A 130 17.16 -12.79 6.05
N GLN A 131 17.69 -12.47 4.87
CA GLN A 131 18.49 -11.27 4.60
C GLN A 131 17.67 -10.02 4.24
N ASP A 132 16.32 -10.11 4.21
CA ASP A 132 15.48 -8.95 3.96
C ASP A 132 15.47 -8.03 5.18
N ASN A 133 15.63 -6.76 4.90
CA ASN A 133 15.37 -5.62 5.77
C ASN A 133 14.24 -4.77 5.18
N VAL A 134 13.92 -3.64 5.81
CA VAL A 134 12.84 -2.75 5.34
C VAL A 134 13.04 -2.34 3.88
N GLU A 135 14.24 -1.92 3.49
CA GLU A 135 14.53 -1.40 2.16
C GLU A 135 14.34 -2.47 1.08
N LYS A 136 14.94 -3.65 1.29
CA LYS A 136 14.85 -4.77 0.34
C LYS A 136 13.42 -5.28 0.20
N LEU A 137 12.73 -5.51 1.31
CA LEU A 137 11.36 -6.01 1.28
C LEU A 137 10.40 -4.97 0.68
N LEU A 138 10.58 -3.69 1.00
CA LEU A 138 9.79 -2.60 0.41
C LEU A 138 9.97 -2.55 -1.11
N SER A 139 11.20 -2.71 -1.61
CA SER A 139 11.49 -2.77 -3.05
C SER A 139 10.79 -3.95 -3.72
N LYS A 140 10.89 -5.17 -3.14
CA LYS A 140 10.19 -6.37 -3.62
C LYS A 140 8.67 -6.14 -3.70
N VAL A 141 8.09 -5.63 -2.62
CA VAL A 141 6.64 -5.41 -2.53
C VAL A 141 6.17 -4.28 -3.46
N HIS A 142 6.96 -3.23 -3.67
CA HIS A 142 6.61 -2.18 -4.62
C HIS A 142 6.65 -2.66 -6.07
N LYS A 143 7.59 -3.56 -6.41
CA LYS A 143 7.58 -4.21 -7.73
C LYS A 143 6.34 -5.08 -7.88
N LEU A 144 6.05 -5.92 -6.89
CA LEU A 144 4.86 -6.78 -6.87
C LEU A 144 3.56 -5.96 -6.94
N GLN A 145 3.53 -4.77 -6.34
CA GLN A 145 2.38 -3.85 -6.41
C GLN A 145 2.10 -3.38 -7.85
N TYR A 146 3.15 -3.11 -8.61
CA TYR A 146 3.02 -2.78 -10.02
C TYR A 146 2.61 -3.99 -10.85
N ASP A 147 3.19 -5.17 -10.59
CA ASP A 147 2.83 -6.42 -11.29
C ASP A 147 1.34 -6.77 -11.01
N ALA A 148 0.90 -6.64 -9.76
CA ALA A 148 -0.50 -6.82 -9.37
C ALA A 148 -1.44 -5.82 -10.07
N PHE A 149 -1.00 -4.57 -10.21
CA PHE A 149 -1.76 -3.57 -10.98
C PHE A 149 -1.94 -4.00 -12.42
N CYS A 150 -0.86 -4.40 -13.09
CA CYS A 150 -0.91 -4.86 -14.49
C CYS A 150 -1.84 -6.06 -14.66
N ASP A 151 -1.77 -7.02 -13.76
CA ASP A 151 -2.61 -8.24 -13.79
C ASP A 151 -4.10 -7.91 -13.59
N ILE A 152 -4.44 -7.02 -12.65
CA ILE A 152 -5.83 -6.57 -12.45
C ILE A 152 -6.35 -5.82 -13.68
N ILE A 153 -5.54 -4.95 -14.30
CA ILE A 153 -5.94 -4.26 -15.53
C ILE A 153 -6.19 -5.27 -16.65
N GLU A 154 -5.33 -6.27 -16.81
CA GLU A 154 -5.53 -7.33 -17.80
C GLU A 154 -6.82 -8.10 -17.57
N LYS A 155 -7.11 -8.47 -16.31
CA LYS A 155 -8.35 -9.15 -15.93
C LYS A 155 -9.60 -8.31 -16.22
N ILE A 156 -9.53 -6.99 -15.98
CA ILE A 156 -10.63 -6.06 -16.30
C ILE A 156 -10.87 -6.02 -17.82
N VAL A 157 -9.80 -5.90 -18.61
CA VAL A 157 -9.89 -5.80 -20.07
C VAL A 157 -10.40 -7.11 -20.69
N SER A 158 -9.88 -8.24 -20.23
CA SER A 158 -10.19 -9.55 -20.82
C SER A 158 -11.53 -10.11 -20.35
N ASN A 159 -11.93 -9.88 -19.10
CA ASN A 159 -13.08 -10.56 -18.48
C ASN A 159 -14.16 -9.58 -17.97
N GLY A 160 -13.88 -8.29 -17.97
CA GLY A 160 -14.79 -7.24 -17.53
C GLY A 160 -14.89 -7.05 -16.01
N ALA A 161 -15.59 -5.98 -15.62
CA ALA A 161 -15.77 -5.58 -14.22
C ALA A 161 -16.41 -6.66 -13.34
N LYS A 162 -17.39 -7.40 -13.89
CA LYS A 162 -18.10 -8.46 -13.16
C LYS A 162 -17.17 -9.59 -12.73
N PHE A 163 -16.14 -9.89 -13.51
CA PHE A 163 -15.17 -10.92 -13.14
C PHE A 163 -14.35 -10.50 -11.93
N VAL A 164 -13.82 -9.28 -11.91
CA VAL A 164 -13.06 -8.77 -10.74
C VAL A 164 -13.96 -8.67 -9.50
N ALA A 165 -15.21 -8.28 -9.67
CA ALA A 165 -16.18 -8.29 -8.57
C ALA A 165 -16.47 -9.72 -8.05
N SER A 166 -16.48 -10.73 -8.95
CA SER A 166 -16.63 -12.13 -8.53
C SER A 166 -15.41 -12.66 -7.76
N MET A 167 -14.19 -12.24 -8.14
CA MET A 167 -12.98 -12.57 -7.39
C MET A 167 -13.11 -12.10 -5.93
N SER A 168 -13.57 -10.86 -5.72
CA SER A 168 -13.76 -10.32 -4.38
C SER A 168 -14.83 -11.07 -3.56
N LYS A 169 -15.89 -11.53 -4.21
CA LYS A 169 -16.94 -12.34 -3.53
C LYS A 169 -16.47 -13.71 -3.12
N ASN A 170 -15.52 -14.27 -3.88
CA ASN A 170 -15.01 -15.63 -3.68
C ASN A 170 -13.66 -15.63 -2.91
N TYR A 171 -13.20 -14.48 -2.44
CA TYR A 171 -11.96 -14.39 -1.67
C TYR A 171 -12.19 -14.97 -0.26
N ASP A 172 -11.43 -15.98 0.10
CA ASP A 172 -11.55 -16.74 1.36
C ASP A 172 -10.19 -17.05 2.02
N GLU A 173 -9.07 -16.44 1.52
CA GLU A 173 -7.73 -16.80 1.99
C GLU A 173 -7.41 -16.20 3.37
N GLU A 174 -7.34 -14.87 3.47
CA GLU A 174 -6.90 -14.18 4.69
C GLU A 174 -7.74 -12.92 4.91
N PRO A 175 -8.44 -12.78 6.04
CA PRO A 175 -9.23 -11.59 6.34
C PRO A 175 -8.33 -10.41 6.74
N TRP A 176 -8.91 -9.20 6.72
CA TRP A 176 -8.24 -8.03 7.30
C TRP A 176 -7.96 -8.24 8.78
N GLY A 177 -6.75 -7.85 9.19
CA GLY A 177 -6.40 -7.80 10.60
C GLY A 177 -7.22 -6.75 11.36
N GLU A 178 -7.46 -7.03 12.64
CA GLU A 178 -8.30 -6.17 13.48
C GLU A 178 -7.69 -4.80 13.76
N LYS A 179 -6.35 -4.73 13.87
CA LYS A 179 -5.63 -3.50 14.22
C LYS A 179 -5.08 -2.80 13.00
N THR A 180 -5.65 -1.65 12.66
CA THR A 180 -5.10 -0.75 11.64
C THR A 180 -3.81 -0.09 12.14
N GLY A 181 -2.68 -0.36 11.49
CA GLY A 181 -1.37 0.19 11.83
C GLY A 181 -1.26 1.69 11.57
N ARG A 182 -0.51 2.37 12.41
CA ARG A 182 -0.24 3.82 12.33
C ARG A 182 1.26 4.07 12.32
N ILE A 183 1.70 5.21 11.81
CA ILE A 183 3.13 5.60 11.83
C ILE A 183 3.69 5.62 13.25
N LYS A 184 2.93 6.09 14.22
CA LYS A 184 3.36 6.09 15.63
C LYS A 184 3.65 4.68 16.19
N ASP A 185 3.06 3.64 15.63
CA ASP A 185 3.35 2.26 16.06
C ASP A 185 4.76 1.86 15.62
N ILE A 186 5.24 2.36 14.46
CA ILE A 186 6.63 2.20 14.01
C ILE A 186 7.56 3.04 14.86
N ASP A 187 7.19 4.30 15.16
CA ASP A 187 7.98 5.18 16.03
C ASP A 187 8.21 4.56 17.42
N GLN A 188 7.22 3.81 17.94
CA GLN A 188 7.34 3.07 19.20
C GLN A 188 8.22 1.83 19.06
N MET A 189 8.14 1.11 17.94
CA MET A 189 8.97 -0.06 17.66
C MET A 189 10.47 0.29 17.60
N GLU A 190 10.82 1.53 17.19
CA GLU A 190 12.20 2.01 17.15
C GLU A 190 12.84 2.21 18.53
N ILE A 191 12.05 2.28 19.63
CA ILE A 191 12.56 2.63 20.96
C ILE A 191 13.24 1.40 21.56
N VAL A 192 14.52 1.55 21.87
CA VAL A 192 15.34 0.56 22.58
C VAL A 192 15.90 1.17 23.87
N THR A 193 16.28 0.32 24.83
CA THR A 193 16.81 0.70 26.14
C THR A 193 18.07 -0.10 26.44
N GLU A 194 18.76 0.20 27.53
CA GLU A 194 19.91 -0.57 28.01
C GLU A 194 19.57 -2.04 28.31
N SER A 195 18.32 -2.32 28.66
CA SER A 195 17.83 -3.69 28.92
C SER A 195 17.36 -4.44 27.69
N THR A 196 17.39 -3.82 26.50
CA THR A 196 17.02 -4.49 25.24
C THR A 196 18.02 -5.59 24.93
N SER A 197 17.55 -6.84 24.75
CA SER A 197 18.44 -7.96 24.40
C SER A 197 19.05 -7.76 23.01
N LYS A 198 20.14 -8.47 22.75
CA LYS A 198 20.81 -8.43 21.43
C LYS A 198 19.85 -8.87 20.33
N GLU A 199 19.12 -9.96 20.55
CA GLU A 199 18.17 -10.53 19.59
C GLU A 199 17.03 -9.54 19.29
N GLU A 200 16.52 -8.85 20.31
CA GLU A 200 15.49 -7.83 20.13
C GLU A 200 16.04 -6.61 19.39
N LEU A 201 17.25 -6.16 19.72
CA LEU A 201 17.90 -5.07 19.00
C LEU A 201 18.08 -5.40 17.51
N GLU A 202 18.57 -6.61 17.18
CA GLU A 202 18.72 -7.07 15.80
C GLU A 202 17.37 -7.12 15.06
N ARG A 203 16.31 -7.55 15.75
CA ARG A 203 14.92 -7.55 15.22
C ARG A 203 14.45 -6.13 14.92
N VAL A 204 14.65 -5.19 15.85
CA VAL A 204 14.28 -3.78 15.66
C VAL A 204 15.08 -3.16 14.52
N ILE A 205 16.40 -3.40 14.45
CA ILE A 205 17.24 -2.93 13.32
C ILE A 205 16.68 -3.42 12.00
N ARG A 206 16.44 -4.73 11.87
CA ARG A 206 15.90 -5.36 10.66
C ARG A 206 14.57 -4.75 10.23
N ALA A 207 13.70 -4.47 11.20
CA ALA A 207 12.32 -4.04 10.97
C ALA A 207 12.14 -2.53 10.81
N THR A 208 13.13 -1.70 11.17
CA THR A 208 12.94 -0.24 11.22
C THR A 208 14.02 0.57 10.51
N SER A 209 15.22 -0.01 10.27
CA SER A 209 16.32 0.76 9.68
C SER A 209 16.10 1.02 8.19
N ILE A 210 15.89 2.30 7.84
CA ILE A 210 15.82 2.79 6.47
C ILE A 210 16.13 4.29 6.43
N GLY A 211 17.15 4.68 5.68
CA GLY A 211 17.60 6.08 5.61
C GLY A 211 17.94 6.63 7.00
N ALA A 212 17.25 7.69 7.42
CA ALA A 212 17.46 8.33 8.74
C ALA A 212 16.62 7.69 9.87
N PHE A 213 15.87 6.63 9.60
CA PHE A 213 15.04 5.93 10.58
C PHE A 213 15.73 4.66 11.08
N GLY A 214 15.39 4.23 12.30
CA GLY A 214 15.92 3.03 12.90
C GLY A 214 15.90 3.12 14.44
N PRO A 215 16.55 2.17 15.13
CA PRO A 215 16.56 2.13 16.59
C PRO A 215 16.98 3.46 17.22
N LYS A 216 16.31 3.84 18.29
CA LYS A 216 16.58 5.07 19.01
C LYS A 216 16.51 4.86 20.53
N ILE A 217 17.37 5.56 21.25
CA ILE A 217 17.34 5.69 22.72
C ILE A 217 16.88 7.10 23.07
N ILE A 218 16.03 7.23 24.05
CA ILE A 218 15.57 8.52 24.57
C ILE A 218 16.17 8.72 25.97
N LEU A 219 17.07 9.67 26.09
CA LEU A 219 17.71 10.05 27.35
C LEU A 219 17.46 11.55 27.63
N HIS A 220 16.93 11.89 28.81
CA HIS A 220 16.64 13.28 29.18
C HIS A 220 15.91 14.09 28.10
N ASN A 221 14.88 13.49 27.46
CA ASN A 221 14.13 14.08 26.35
C ASN A 221 14.97 14.34 25.07
N LYS A 222 16.17 13.79 24.96
CA LYS A 222 17.00 13.81 23.76
C LYS A 222 16.92 12.46 23.07
N ILE A 223 16.83 12.49 21.74
CA ILE A 223 16.75 11.29 20.91
C ILE A 223 18.12 11.01 20.30
N PHE A 224 18.65 9.83 20.55
CA PHE A 224 19.84 9.29 19.90
C PHE A 224 19.43 8.17 18.96
N ARG A 225 19.89 8.18 17.73
CA ARG A 225 19.61 7.14 16.74
C ARG A 225 20.87 6.36 16.42
N LEU A 226 20.70 5.08 16.12
CA LEU A 226 21.77 4.28 15.53
C LEU A 226 22.16 4.91 14.19
N SER A 227 23.42 5.35 14.07
CA SER A 227 23.99 5.70 12.77
C SER A 227 24.44 4.41 12.09
N GLY A 228 24.01 4.19 10.83
CA GLY A 228 24.62 3.13 10.02
C GLY A 228 26.12 3.42 9.83
N GLU A 229 26.96 2.41 9.96
CA GLU A 229 28.33 2.42 9.46
C GLU A 229 28.34 2.32 7.92
#